data_d95f4788641dcf08d21eda603f176522
#
_entry.id   d95f4788641dcf08d21eda603f176522
#
_cell.length_a   1.000
_cell.length_b   1.000
_cell.length_c   1.000
_cell.angle_alpha   90.00
_cell.angle_beta   90.00
_cell.angle_gamma   90.00
#
_symmetry.space_group_name_H-M   'P 1'
#
loop_
_entity.id
_entity.type
_entity.pdbx_description
1 polymer ?
#
loop_
_entity_poly.entity_id
_entity_poly.type
_entity_poly.pdbx_seq_one_letter_code
_entity_poly.pdbx_strand_id
1 'polypeptide(L)'
;LFAYFHHAEAGYTFATAWSPRLYLEYDYASGDSDPNDNSSNRFERQYGPNVPEFGPTSIYTSFVRSNISSPGIRLQVRPNSNLFAYLSYRAFWLASNTDGWRGASQLRDTSGNSGSFLGHQLFLRTKWKAHDNIKFEGGLAYRIDGSFQKNVSDSPRQGNSVYTYLSTTFGF
;
A
#
# COMPACT_ATOMS: atom_id res chain seq x y z
N LEU A 1 3.04 -7.70 25.05
CA LEU A 1 3.07 -7.42 23.63
C LEU A 1 1.86 -8.08 22.95
N PHE A 2 0.97 -7.29 22.34
CA PHE A 2 -0.15 -7.81 21.56
C PHE A 2 -0.25 -7.04 20.24
N ALA A 3 0.36 -7.60 19.19
CA ALA A 3 0.37 -7.02 17.85
C ALA A 3 -0.41 -7.91 16.87
N TYR A 4 -1.19 -7.33 16.00
CA TYR A 4 -2.05 -8.09 15.07
C TYR A 4 -2.22 -7.40 13.72
N PHE A 5 -2.53 -8.22 12.73
CA PHE A 5 -2.83 -7.80 11.36
C PHE A 5 -4.10 -8.48 10.88
N HIS A 6 -4.93 -7.72 10.21
CA HIS A 6 -6.14 -8.20 9.54
C HIS A 6 -6.12 -7.81 8.08
N HIS A 7 -6.48 -8.74 7.22
CA HIS A 7 -6.76 -8.49 5.80
C HIS A 7 -8.13 -9.07 5.46
N ALA A 8 -8.94 -8.30 4.78
CA ALA A 8 -10.24 -8.72 4.26
C ALA A 8 -10.40 -8.28 2.80
N GLU A 9 -10.94 -9.14 1.98
CA GLU A 9 -11.24 -8.89 0.58
C GLU A 9 -12.62 -9.46 0.24
N ALA A 10 -13.45 -8.67 -0.43
CA ALA A 10 -14.74 -9.12 -0.96
C ALA A 10 -14.97 -8.52 -2.35
N GLY A 11 -15.38 -9.34 -3.32
CA GLY A 11 -15.57 -8.86 -4.67
C GLY A 11 -16.29 -9.81 -5.60
N TYR A 12 -16.52 -9.33 -6.81
CA TYR A 12 -17.25 -10.06 -7.84
C TYR A 12 -16.48 -10.03 -9.16
N THR A 13 -16.43 -11.18 -9.83
CA THR A 13 -15.89 -11.32 -11.19
C THR A 13 -17.04 -11.44 -12.19
N PHE A 14 -17.10 -10.52 -13.13
CA PHE A 14 -18.12 -10.50 -14.15
C PHE A 14 -17.78 -11.51 -15.26
N ALA A 15 -18.76 -12.31 -15.68
CA ALA A 15 -18.60 -13.28 -16.77
C ALA A 15 -18.78 -12.61 -18.14
N THR A 16 -17.94 -11.60 -18.42
CA THR A 16 -17.95 -10.80 -19.66
C THR A 16 -16.55 -10.78 -20.27
N ALA A 17 -16.39 -10.12 -21.44
CA ALA A 17 -15.08 -9.92 -22.05
C ALA A 17 -14.10 -9.31 -21.04
N TRP A 18 -12.84 -9.80 -21.02
CA TRP A 18 -11.74 -9.41 -20.13
C TRP A 18 -11.92 -9.86 -18.67
N SER A 19 -13.03 -10.57 -18.32
CA SER A 19 -13.32 -11.06 -16.98
C SER A 19 -13.04 -10.01 -15.89
N PRO A 20 -13.66 -8.82 -15.96
CA PRO A 20 -13.38 -7.78 -14.99
C PRO A 20 -13.79 -8.24 -13.59
N ARG A 21 -12.90 -7.99 -12.61
CA ARG A 21 -13.15 -8.24 -11.19
C ARG A 21 -13.09 -6.93 -10.42
N LEU A 22 -14.19 -6.59 -9.78
CA LEU A 22 -14.26 -5.45 -8.86
C LEU A 22 -14.30 -5.99 -7.44
N TYR A 23 -13.44 -5.47 -6.55
CA TYR A 23 -13.44 -5.86 -5.16
C TYR A 23 -13.00 -4.76 -4.22
N LEU A 24 -13.48 -4.86 -2.99
CA LEU A 24 -13.11 -4.04 -1.86
C LEU A 24 -12.02 -4.76 -1.07
N GLU A 25 -11.10 -4.01 -0.54
CA GLU A 25 -10.00 -4.50 0.30
C GLU A 25 -9.96 -3.68 1.58
N TYR A 26 -9.61 -4.32 2.67
CA TYR A 26 -9.32 -3.64 3.93
C TYR A 26 -8.14 -4.31 4.60
N ASP A 27 -7.15 -3.51 4.94
CA ASP A 27 -5.98 -3.94 5.71
C ASP A 27 -5.87 -3.12 6.98
N TYR A 28 -5.60 -3.80 8.08
CA TYR A 28 -5.34 -3.18 9.38
C TYR A 28 -4.13 -3.84 10.03
N ALA A 29 -3.14 -3.05 10.40
CA ALA A 29 -2.00 -3.49 11.20
C ALA A 29 -1.91 -2.61 12.44
N SER A 30 -1.88 -3.22 13.63
CA SER A 30 -1.84 -2.49 14.88
C SER A 30 -0.64 -1.56 14.97
N GLY A 31 -0.83 -0.42 15.63
CA GLY A 31 0.20 0.52 16.07
C GLY A 31 0.38 0.45 17.57
N ASP A 32 1.38 1.16 18.06
CA ASP A 32 1.64 1.35 19.47
C ASP A 32 0.82 2.54 20.00
N SER A 33 -0.05 2.27 20.95
CA SER A 33 -0.98 3.29 21.46
C SER A 33 -0.41 4.10 22.62
N ASP A 34 0.57 3.57 23.35
CA ASP A 34 1.23 4.27 24.47
C ASP A 34 2.74 4.37 24.24
N PRO A 35 3.22 5.54 23.78
CA PRO A 35 4.65 5.73 23.52
C PRO A 35 5.52 5.77 24.79
N ASN A 36 4.92 5.78 26.00
CA ASN A 36 5.61 5.95 27.28
C ASN A 36 5.69 4.67 28.10
N ASP A 37 5.01 3.60 27.69
CA ASP A 37 5.12 2.32 28.35
C ASP A 37 6.33 1.51 27.85
N ASN A 38 6.66 0.40 28.51
CA ASN A 38 7.78 -0.47 28.14
C ASN A 38 7.39 -1.58 27.17
N SER A 39 6.23 -1.47 26.51
CA SER A 39 5.72 -2.46 25.56
C SER A 39 5.52 -1.82 24.18
N SER A 40 5.57 -2.62 23.12
CA SER A 40 5.20 -2.16 21.78
C SER A 40 4.12 -3.09 21.24
N ASN A 41 2.93 -2.53 21.01
CA ASN A 41 1.79 -3.25 20.44
C ASN A 41 1.69 -3.07 18.91
N ARG A 42 2.74 -2.53 18.29
CA ARG A 42 2.83 -2.35 16.85
C ARG A 42 3.12 -3.67 16.14
N PHE A 43 2.35 -3.94 15.09
CA PHE A 43 2.65 -5.04 14.18
C PHE A 43 3.88 -4.69 13.33
N GLU A 44 4.89 -5.55 13.38
CA GLU A 44 6.10 -5.40 12.58
C GLU A 44 6.15 -6.46 11.48
N ARG A 45 6.38 -6.02 10.25
CA ARG A 45 6.55 -6.91 9.11
C ARG A 45 7.96 -7.50 9.09
N GLN A 46 8.20 -8.53 9.89
CA GLN A 46 9.51 -9.23 9.92
C GLN A 46 9.59 -10.32 8.85
N TYR A 47 8.46 -10.94 8.51
CA TYR A 47 8.39 -12.04 7.57
C TYR A 47 7.28 -11.79 6.54
N GLY A 48 7.45 -12.33 5.34
CA GLY A 48 6.47 -12.26 4.27
C GLY A 48 7.11 -11.95 2.91
N PRO A 49 6.33 -12.01 1.83
CA PRO A 49 6.85 -11.70 0.51
C PRO A 49 7.30 -10.24 0.44
N ASN A 50 8.46 -10.01 -0.14
CA ASN A 50 8.96 -8.67 -0.47
C ASN A 50 8.16 -8.01 -1.60
N VAL A 51 7.01 -8.59 -1.94
CA VAL A 51 6.11 -8.01 -2.95
C VAL A 51 5.37 -6.86 -2.30
N PRO A 52 5.24 -5.73 -2.94
CA PRO A 52 4.56 -4.55 -2.42
C PRO A 52 3.08 -4.84 -2.19
N GLU A 53 2.66 -4.67 -0.96
CA GLU A 53 1.26 -4.85 -0.56
C GLU A 53 0.43 -3.62 -0.88
N PHE A 54 1.05 -2.46 -0.71
CA PHE A 54 0.41 -1.15 -0.90
C PHE A 54 1.06 -0.30 -2.00
N GLY A 55 1.90 -0.91 -2.85
CA GLY A 55 2.60 -0.14 -3.86
C GLY A 55 3.18 -0.99 -4.98
N PRO A 56 3.88 -0.38 -5.92
CA PRO A 56 4.28 -1.01 -7.17
C PRO A 56 5.45 -1.99 -7.06
N THR A 57 6.41 -1.74 -6.20
CA THR A 57 7.63 -2.58 -6.02
C THR A 57 8.14 -2.50 -4.60
N SER A 58 9.08 -3.39 -4.23
CA SER A 58 9.74 -3.36 -2.92
C SER A 58 10.56 -2.09 -2.68
N ILE A 59 10.90 -1.33 -3.71
CA ILE A 59 11.59 -0.04 -3.63
C ILE A 59 10.62 1.08 -3.21
N TYR A 60 9.36 0.97 -3.61
CA TYR A 60 8.30 1.89 -3.21
C TYR A 60 7.80 1.53 -1.81
N THR A 61 8.37 2.13 -0.80
CA THR A 61 8.07 1.81 0.61
C THR A 61 7.20 2.86 1.31
N SER A 62 6.40 3.62 0.57
CA SER A 62 5.56 4.67 1.16
C SER A 62 4.60 4.12 2.21
N PHE A 63 4.03 2.95 1.97
CA PHE A 63 3.11 2.30 2.91
C PHE A 63 3.55 0.85 3.16
N VAL A 64 3.48 0.44 4.40
CA VAL A 64 3.84 -0.92 4.84
C VAL A 64 2.83 -1.43 5.86
N ARG A 65 2.74 -2.74 6.07
CA ARG A 65 1.92 -3.37 7.12
C ARG A 65 2.53 -3.13 8.50
N SER A 66 2.39 -1.93 8.99
CA SER A 66 2.79 -1.54 10.34
C SER A 66 2.11 -0.23 10.67
N ASN A 67 1.39 -0.18 11.78
CA ASN A 67 0.63 1.00 12.21
C ASN A 67 -0.23 1.60 11.09
N ILE A 68 -1.07 0.79 10.43
CA ILE A 68 -1.82 1.25 9.26
C ILE A 68 -3.25 0.72 9.24
N SER A 69 -4.18 1.54 8.77
CA SER A 69 -5.55 1.21 8.40
C SER A 69 -5.78 1.67 6.97
N SER A 70 -6.18 0.76 6.08
CA SER A 70 -6.26 1.07 4.64
C SER A 70 -7.43 0.37 3.96
N PRO A 71 -8.57 1.04 3.80
CA PRO A 71 -9.60 0.61 2.87
C PRO A 71 -9.17 0.88 1.42
N GLY A 72 -9.64 0.04 0.51
CA GLY A 72 -9.35 0.17 -0.91
C GLY A 72 -10.43 -0.43 -1.80
N ILE A 73 -10.38 -0.05 -3.07
CA ILE A 73 -11.17 -0.64 -4.14
C ILE A 73 -10.23 -0.93 -5.32
N ARG A 74 -10.42 -2.08 -5.96
CA ARG A 74 -9.59 -2.49 -7.10
C ARG A 74 -10.45 -3.04 -8.23
N LEU A 75 -10.16 -2.57 -9.44
CA LEU A 75 -10.68 -3.12 -10.69
C LEU A 75 -9.54 -3.85 -11.40
N GLN A 76 -9.71 -5.13 -11.62
CA GLN A 76 -8.77 -6.02 -12.29
C GLN A 76 -9.37 -6.52 -13.60
N VAL A 77 -8.55 -6.63 -14.64
CA VAL A 77 -8.95 -7.17 -15.95
C VAL A 77 -7.91 -8.15 -16.50
N ARG A 78 -8.39 -9.12 -17.30
CA ARG A 78 -7.57 -10.07 -18.04
C ARG A 78 -8.05 -10.15 -19.48
N PRO A 79 -7.59 -9.25 -20.35
CA PRO A 79 -8.02 -9.21 -21.75
C PRO A 79 -7.75 -10.52 -22.50
N ASN A 80 -6.67 -11.22 -22.14
CA ASN A 80 -6.29 -12.54 -22.64
C ASN A 80 -5.38 -13.25 -21.61
N SER A 81 -4.93 -14.47 -21.92
CA SER A 81 -4.06 -15.28 -21.06
C SER A 81 -2.70 -14.63 -20.75
N ASN A 82 -2.25 -13.73 -21.62
CA ASN A 82 -0.93 -13.13 -21.55
C ASN A 82 -0.92 -11.71 -20.95
N LEU A 83 -2.10 -11.08 -20.82
CA LEU A 83 -2.21 -9.70 -20.34
C LEU A 83 -3.09 -9.62 -19.09
N PHE A 84 -2.55 -8.99 -18.06
CA PHE A 84 -3.21 -8.72 -16.81
C PHE A 84 -2.99 -7.25 -16.44
N ALA A 85 -4.04 -6.57 -16.04
CA ALA A 85 -3.94 -5.21 -15.53
C ALA A 85 -4.89 -4.99 -14.35
N TYR A 86 -4.53 -4.05 -13.46
CA TYR A 86 -5.46 -3.54 -12.48
C TYR A 86 -5.23 -2.07 -12.18
N LEU A 87 -6.31 -1.41 -11.80
CA LEU A 87 -6.33 -0.09 -11.21
C LEU A 87 -6.84 -0.23 -9.77
N SER A 88 -6.10 0.32 -8.81
CA SER A 88 -6.51 0.32 -7.41
C SER A 88 -6.46 1.73 -6.84
N TYR A 89 -7.45 2.05 -6.02
CA TYR A 89 -7.49 3.23 -5.18
C TYR A 89 -7.51 2.79 -3.73
N ARG A 90 -6.65 3.39 -2.92
CA ARG A 90 -6.60 3.16 -1.48
C ARG A 90 -6.45 4.47 -0.73
N ALA A 91 -7.05 4.54 0.44
CA ALA A 91 -6.82 5.58 1.41
C ALA A 91 -6.09 4.98 2.63
N PHE A 92 -5.29 5.78 3.33
CA PHE A 92 -4.39 5.31 4.37
C PHE A 92 -4.48 6.18 5.61
N TRP A 93 -4.57 5.53 6.76
CA TRP A 93 -4.51 6.14 8.09
C TRP A 93 -3.51 5.41 8.96
N LEU A 94 -2.94 6.11 9.95
CA LEU A 94 -2.30 5.47 11.09
C LEU A 94 -3.37 4.72 11.89
N ALA A 95 -3.07 3.51 12.37
CA ALA A 95 -3.92 2.76 13.29
C ALA A 95 -3.86 3.37 14.71
N SER A 96 -2.68 3.88 15.11
CA SER A 96 -2.47 4.72 16.28
C SER A 96 -1.79 6.03 15.86
N ASN A 97 -2.38 7.17 16.22
CA ASN A 97 -1.86 8.50 15.89
C ASN A 97 -0.65 8.92 16.74
N THR A 98 -0.37 8.23 17.84
CA THR A 98 0.83 8.45 18.69
C THR A 98 2.04 7.65 18.23
N ASP A 99 1.82 6.67 17.34
CA ASP A 99 2.90 5.87 16.75
C ASP A 99 3.35 6.40 15.38
N GLY A 100 4.50 5.93 14.92
CA GLY A 100 5.12 6.41 13.69
C GLY A 100 4.48 5.86 12.41
N TRP A 101 4.50 6.68 11.37
CA TRP A 101 4.29 6.22 10.00
C TRP A 101 5.51 5.42 9.55
N ARG A 102 5.34 4.11 9.48
CA ARG A 102 6.38 3.18 9.02
C ARG A 102 6.32 3.03 7.51
N GLY A 103 7.28 3.56 6.86
CA GLY A 103 7.46 3.58 5.44
C GLY A 103 8.71 4.38 5.11
N ALA A 104 8.72 5.09 4.01
CA ALA A 104 9.87 5.87 3.58
C ALA A 104 10.23 7.03 4.53
N SER A 105 9.28 7.57 5.28
CA SER A 105 9.48 8.79 6.08
C SER A 105 9.83 8.53 7.54
N GLN A 106 9.33 7.47 8.13
CA GLN A 106 9.44 7.16 9.57
C GLN A 106 9.02 8.31 10.52
N LEU A 107 8.10 9.16 10.06
CA LEU A 107 7.58 10.29 10.81
C LEU A 107 6.76 9.82 12.00
N ARG A 108 6.89 10.50 13.14
CA ARG A 108 6.14 10.22 14.36
C ARG A 108 5.75 11.50 15.07
N ASP A 109 4.52 11.53 15.56
CA ASP A 109 4.04 12.54 16.50
C ASP A 109 3.51 11.84 17.77
N THR A 110 4.31 11.81 18.82
CA THR A 110 3.93 11.17 20.08
C THR A 110 2.79 11.87 20.82
N SER A 111 2.50 13.13 20.48
CA SER A 111 1.36 13.88 21.02
C SER A 111 0.03 13.49 20.36
N GLY A 112 0.08 12.90 19.14
CA GLY A 112 -1.08 12.56 18.33
C GLY A 112 -1.82 13.75 17.70
N ASN A 113 -1.31 14.97 17.86
CA ASN A 113 -1.99 16.20 17.40
C ASN A 113 -1.93 16.39 15.87
N SER A 114 -1.00 15.72 15.20
CA SER A 114 -0.87 15.76 13.74
C SER A 114 -1.99 14.99 13.01
N GLY A 115 -2.81 14.24 13.76
CA GLY A 115 -3.88 13.41 13.23
C GLY A 115 -3.37 12.06 12.71
N SER A 116 -4.18 11.35 11.94
CA SER A 116 -3.86 10.00 11.46
C SER A 116 -3.91 9.83 9.95
N PHE A 117 -4.49 10.76 9.21
CA PHE A 117 -4.70 10.60 7.77
C PHE A 117 -3.40 10.79 6.98
N LEU A 118 -2.90 9.70 6.38
CA LEU A 118 -1.66 9.65 5.61
C LEU A 118 -1.84 10.07 4.15
N GLY A 119 -3.04 9.89 3.59
CA GLY A 119 -3.34 10.28 2.23
C GLY A 119 -4.03 9.22 1.39
N HIS A 120 -3.99 9.43 0.09
CA HIS A 120 -4.56 8.56 -0.93
C HIS A 120 -3.50 8.05 -1.88
N GLN A 121 -3.77 6.91 -2.51
CA GLN A 121 -2.96 6.39 -3.61
C GLN A 121 -3.84 5.82 -4.71
N LEU A 122 -3.55 6.22 -5.94
CA LEU A 122 -4.03 5.57 -7.15
C LEU A 122 -2.88 4.77 -7.74
N PHE A 123 -3.11 3.49 -8.05
CA PHE A 123 -2.07 2.62 -8.56
C PHE A 123 -2.54 1.80 -9.76
N LEU A 124 -1.87 1.97 -10.88
CA LEU A 124 -2.04 1.17 -12.09
C LEU A 124 -0.87 0.18 -12.20
N ARG A 125 -1.18 -1.08 -12.47
CA ARG A 125 -0.19 -2.13 -12.74
C ARG A 125 -0.62 -2.95 -13.95
N THR A 126 0.36 -3.25 -14.81
CA THR A 126 0.17 -4.09 -15.98
C THR A 126 1.25 -5.16 -16.02
N LYS A 127 0.86 -6.39 -16.34
CA LYS A 127 1.77 -7.52 -16.58
C LYS A 127 1.48 -8.09 -17.97
N TRP A 128 2.51 -8.26 -18.76
CA TRP A 128 2.44 -8.84 -20.09
C TRP A 128 3.45 -9.95 -20.27
N LYS A 129 2.94 -11.15 -20.54
CA LYS A 129 3.76 -12.29 -20.95
C LYS A 129 3.93 -12.22 -22.47
N ALA A 130 4.99 -11.57 -22.93
CA ALA A 130 5.26 -11.39 -24.35
C ALA A 130 5.72 -12.71 -25.02
N HIS A 131 6.43 -13.55 -24.25
CA HIS A 131 6.89 -14.89 -24.64
C HIS A 131 6.92 -15.79 -23.41
N ASP A 132 7.05 -17.11 -23.58
CA ASP A 132 7.13 -18.04 -22.44
C ASP A 132 8.27 -17.68 -21.49
N ASN A 133 9.36 -17.21 -22.03
CA ASN A 133 10.56 -16.81 -21.30
C ASN A 133 10.72 -15.30 -21.11
N ILE A 134 9.76 -14.47 -21.55
CA ILE A 134 9.86 -13.01 -21.47
C ILE A 134 8.59 -12.43 -20.88
N LYS A 135 8.70 -11.75 -19.74
CA LYS A 135 7.60 -11.06 -19.06
C LYS A 135 7.98 -9.60 -18.82
N PHE A 136 7.06 -8.71 -19.14
CA PHE A 136 7.12 -7.29 -18.80
C PHE A 136 6.14 -6.98 -17.68
N GLU A 137 6.54 -6.12 -16.78
CA GLU A 137 5.67 -5.55 -15.76
C GLU A 137 5.93 -4.05 -15.68
N GLY A 138 4.88 -3.25 -15.70
CA GLY A 138 4.98 -1.81 -15.51
C GLY A 138 3.89 -1.29 -14.59
N GLY A 139 4.16 -0.18 -13.94
CA GLY A 139 3.19 0.46 -13.08
C GLY A 139 3.44 1.93 -12.84
N LEU A 140 2.37 2.58 -12.39
CA LEU A 140 2.34 3.99 -12.03
C LEU A 140 1.56 4.14 -10.72
N ALA A 141 2.18 4.74 -9.71
CA ALA A 141 1.53 5.13 -8.47
C ALA A 141 1.50 6.66 -8.35
N TYR A 142 0.34 7.19 -8.07
CA TYR A 142 0.13 8.59 -7.72
C TYR A 142 -0.34 8.69 -6.27
N ARG A 143 0.46 9.33 -5.42
CA ARG A 143 0.18 9.55 -4.02
C ARG A 143 -0.21 10.99 -3.77
N ILE A 144 -1.29 11.19 -3.04
CA ILE A 144 -1.77 12.48 -2.56
C ILE A 144 -1.57 12.50 -1.05
N ASP A 145 -0.80 13.48 -0.56
CA ASP A 145 -0.45 13.59 0.85
C ASP A 145 -1.65 13.96 1.72
N GLY A 146 -1.79 13.29 2.85
CA GLY A 146 -2.80 13.55 3.86
C GLY A 146 -2.42 14.63 4.86
N SER A 147 -3.31 14.86 5.84
CA SER A 147 -3.13 15.89 6.87
C SER A 147 -1.98 15.56 7.83
N PHE A 148 -1.74 14.28 8.15
CA PHE A 148 -0.64 13.89 9.03
C PHE A 148 0.70 14.43 8.55
N GLN A 149 1.04 14.20 7.28
CA GLN A 149 2.32 14.66 6.72
C GLN A 149 2.46 16.18 6.68
N LYS A 150 1.33 16.90 6.56
CA LYS A 150 1.32 18.37 6.56
C LYS A 150 1.48 18.97 7.95
N ASN A 151 1.04 18.25 8.98
CA ASN A 151 0.97 18.76 10.35
C ASN A 151 2.16 18.33 11.21
N VAL A 152 2.81 17.20 10.88
CA VAL A 152 3.96 16.73 11.67
C VAL A 152 5.17 17.60 11.44
N SER A 153 5.85 17.99 12.55
CA SER A 153 6.89 19.02 12.56
C SER A 153 8.11 18.71 11.70
N ASP A 154 8.50 17.45 11.64
CA ASP A 154 9.74 17.02 10.96
C ASP A 154 9.51 16.47 9.55
N SER A 155 8.39 16.83 8.92
CA SER A 155 8.09 16.38 7.56
C SER A 155 9.08 16.95 6.54
N PRO A 156 9.97 16.14 5.95
CA PRO A 156 11.01 16.64 5.06
C PRO A 156 10.46 17.09 3.70
N ARG A 157 9.24 16.72 3.38
CA ARG A 157 8.64 16.98 2.08
C ARG A 157 7.11 17.05 2.19
N GLN A 158 6.56 18.08 1.61
CA GLN A 158 5.11 18.23 1.40
C GLN A 158 4.84 18.22 -0.10
N GLY A 159 3.79 17.54 -0.51
CA GLY A 159 3.30 17.52 -1.88
C GLY A 159 3.13 16.12 -2.46
N ASN A 160 2.28 16.06 -3.45
CA ASN A 160 1.95 14.82 -4.15
C ASN A 160 3.17 14.22 -4.84
N SER A 161 3.20 12.91 -4.98
CA SER A 161 4.30 12.21 -5.62
C SER A 161 3.82 11.22 -6.67
N VAL A 162 4.61 11.10 -7.74
CA VAL A 162 4.43 10.10 -8.80
C VAL A 162 5.61 9.14 -8.74
N TYR A 163 5.31 7.87 -8.85
CA TYR A 163 6.31 6.82 -8.99
C TYR A 163 5.94 5.92 -10.18
N THR A 164 6.91 5.68 -11.06
CA THR A 164 6.77 4.79 -12.21
C THR A 164 7.87 3.74 -12.19
N TYR A 165 7.57 2.56 -12.71
CA TYR A 165 8.58 1.52 -12.91
C TYR A 165 8.28 0.67 -14.14
N LEU A 166 9.34 0.08 -14.68
CA LEU A 166 9.30 -0.96 -15.69
C LEU A 166 10.23 -2.09 -15.26
N SER A 167 9.76 -3.32 -15.34
CA SER A 167 10.53 -4.52 -15.02
C SER A 167 10.43 -5.51 -16.17
N THR A 168 11.55 -6.17 -16.49
CA THR A 168 11.60 -7.27 -17.46
C THR A 168 12.17 -8.49 -16.77
N THR A 169 11.52 -9.63 -16.95
CA THR A 169 11.99 -10.94 -16.45
C THR A 169 12.26 -11.86 -17.61
N PHE A 170 13.47 -12.40 -17.65
CA PHE A 170 13.90 -13.43 -18.60
C PHE A 170 14.02 -14.76 -17.87
N GLY A 171 13.45 -15.84 -18.44
CA GLY A 171 13.62 -17.23 -18.00
C GLY A 171 14.44 -18.01 -19.03
N PHE A 172 15.24 -18.96 -18.55
CA PHE A 172 16.01 -19.86 -19.44
C PHE A 172 15.68 -21.30 -19.07
#